data_0c68b07eca0e89f6adf3c39a233a6c96
#
_entry.id   0c68b07eca0e89f6adf3c39a233a6c96
#
_cell.length_a   1.000
_cell.length_b   1.000
_cell.length_c   1.000
_cell.angle_alpha   90.00
_cell.angle_beta   90.00
_cell.angle_gamma   90.00
#
_symmetry.space_group_name_H-M   'P 1'
#
loop_
_entity.id
_entity.type
_entity.pdbx_description
1 polymer ?
#
loop_
_entity_poly.entity_id
_entity_poly.type
_entity_poly.pdbx_seq_one_letter_code
_entity_poly.pdbx_strand_id
1 'polypeptide(L)'
;EGDWISLNGSTGNIYDGAVPTTDAVIGGEFGRVMGWADQFRRLKVRTNADTPHDAAQARKFGAQGIGLCRTEHMFFNEDRIPAIRRMICSDTVEEREAALAVLEPMQQSDFEGIYEAMEGCPVTIRFLDPPLHEFVPTEEADIEKLASDMGKTVAEIKNIIAGLHEFNPMMGHRGCRLAVTYPEIAAMQTRAVIKAALAVQARHPEWTMVPEIMIPLVGEAKELKYVKDIVVKTADELIKAAGSDMKYLVGTMIE
;
A
#
# COMPACT_ATOMS: atom_id res chain seq x y z
N GLU A 1 34.92 11.14 2.97
CA GLU A 1 33.98 10.05 2.69
C GLU A 1 34.09 8.99 3.79
N GLY A 2 32.93 8.57 4.38
CA GLY A 2 32.92 7.64 5.52
C GLY A 2 32.89 8.30 6.89
N ASP A 3 33.00 9.63 6.97
CA ASP A 3 32.92 10.36 8.25
C ASP A 3 31.46 10.51 8.71
N TRP A 4 31.26 10.48 10.03
CA TRP A 4 29.95 10.74 10.62
C TRP A 4 29.72 12.24 10.77
N ILE A 5 28.53 12.69 10.35
CA ILE A 5 28.04 14.05 10.61
C ILE A 5 26.63 13.99 11.21
N SER A 6 26.30 14.95 12.05
CA SER A 6 24.94 15.10 12.61
C SER A 6 24.31 16.41 12.11
N LEU A 7 23.04 16.34 11.71
CA LEU A 7 22.30 17.46 11.16
C LEU A 7 21.15 17.85 12.10
N ASN A 8 21.03 19.15 12.36
CA ASN A 8 19.86 19.71 13.02
C ASN A 8 19.03 20.49 12.00
N GLY A 9 17.97 19.88 11.50
CA GLY A 9 17.10 20.48 10.47
C GLY A 9 16.33 21.70 10.94
N SER A 10 16.12 21.89 12.27
CA SER A 10 15.42 23.05 12.80
C SER A 10 16.29 24.30 12.82
N THR A 11 17.59 24.16 13.07
CA THR A 11 18.53 25.28 13.15
C THR A 11 19.41 25.42 11.91
N GLY A 12 19.48 24.37 11.07
CA GLY A 12 20.40 24.28 9.93
C GLY A 12 21.84 23.98 10.32
N ASN A 13 22.12 23.67 11.60
CA ASN A 13 23.48 23.39 12.05
C ASN A 13 23.93 21.98 11.62
N ILE A 14 25.21 21.90 11.27
CA ILE A 14 25.91 20.64 10.98
C ILE A 14 26.98 20.46 12.05
N TYR A 15 27.04 19.28 12.66
CA TYR A 15 28.00 18.93 13.68
C TYR A 15 28.94 17.85 13.15
N ASP A 16 30.20 17.94 13.50
CA ASP A 16 31.18 16.92 13.25
C ASP A 16 30.97 15.74 14.24
N GLY A 17 30.89 14.53 13.68
CA GLY A 17 30.64 13.32 14.46
C GLY A 17 29.18 13.00 14.75
N ALA A 18 28.96 11.90 15.49
CA ALA A 18 27.66 11.41 15.93
C ALA A 18 27.24 12.10 17.23
N VAL A 19 26.26 12.99 17.17
CA VAL A 19 25.66 13.63 18.36
C VAL A 19 24.64 12.68 18.98
N PRO A 20 24.64 12.46 20.32
CA PRO A 20 23.61 11.68 20.97
C PRO A 20 22.21 12.24 20.74
N THR A 21 21.30 11.38 20.32
CA THR A 21 19.89 11.73 20.10
C THR A 21 18.99 11.00 21.08
N THR A 22 17.83 11.56 21.34
CA THR A 22 16.77 10.91 22.14
C THR A 22 15.54 10.74 21.27
N ASP A 23 14.85 9.60 21.43
CA ASP A 23 13.59 9.36 20.73
C ASP A 23 12.53 10.39 21.18
N ALA A 24 11.73 10.81 20.22
CA ALA A 24 10.57 11.64 20.51
C ALA A 24 9.52 10.83 21.29
N VAL A 25 9.03 11.38 22.39
CA VAL A 25 7.99 10.76 23.21
C VAL A 25 6.89 11.77 23.55
N ILE A 26 5.64 11.31 23.61
CA ILE A 26 4.53 12.10 24.14
C ILE A 26 4.51 11.92 25.65
N GLY A 27 5.17 12.82 26.38
CA GLY A 27 5.30 12.73 27.83
C GLY A 27 5.41 14.10 28.50
N GLY A 28 5.53 14.14 29.83
CA GLY A 28 5.66 15.37 30.60
C GLY A 28 4.51 16.38 30.37
N GLU A 29 4.83 17.64 30.29
CA GLU A 29 3.84 18.72 30.09
C GLU A 29 3.16 18.63 28.71
N PHE A 30 3.88 18.19 27.67
CA PHE A 30 3.28 17.96 26.35
C PHE A 30 2.21 16.87 26.41
N GLY A 31 2.47 15.76 27.11
CA GLY A 31 1.47 14.70 27.33
C GLY A 31 0.23 15.19 28.08
N ARG A 32 0.40 16.11 29.06
CA ARG A 32 -0.73 16.75 29.77
C ARG A 32 -1.60 17.59 28.84
N VAL A 33 -1.00 18.40 27.98
CA VAL A 33 -1.73 19.22 27.00
C VAL A 33 -2.46 18.30 26.00
N MET A 34 -1.82 17.23 25.52
CA MET A 34 -2.47 16.25 24.65
C MET A 34 -3.65 15.54 25.34
N GLY A 35 -3.52 15.21 26.65
CA GLY A 35 -4.61 14.65 27.44
C GLY A 35 -5.80 15.61 27.58
N TRP A 36 -5.55 16.91 27.72
CA TRP A 36 -6.62 17.90 27.69
C TRP A 36 -7.27 18.00 26.32
N ALA A 37 -6.49 18.02 25.23
CA ALA A 37 -7.03 18.04 23.88
C ALA A 37 -7.95 16.84 23.63
N ASP A 38 -7.59 15.66 24.12
CA ASP A 38 -8.38 14.42 23.98
C ASP A 38 -9.75 14.50 24.68
N GLN A 39 -9.89 15.30 25.74
CA GLN A 39 -11.16 15.51 26.43
C GLN A 39 -12.16 16.38 25.63
N PHE A 40 -11.65 17.26 24.76
CA PHE A 40 -12.47 18.22 24.01
C PHE A 40 -12.64 17.87 22.54
N ARG A 41 -11.70 17.13 21.93
CA ARG A 41 -11.78 16.77 20.53
C ARG A 41 -12.95 15.81 20.26
N ARG A 42 -13.58 15.98 19.10
CA ARG A 42 -14.63 15.08 18.59
C ARG A 42 -14.15 14.22 17.44
N LEU A 43 -13.13 14.66 16.73
CA LEU A 43 -12.55 13.94 15.60
C LEU A 43 -11.38 13.06 16.09
N LYS A 44 -11.17 11.96 15.39
CA LYS A 44 -10.01 11.08 15.56
C LYS A 44 -8.90 11.49 14.61
N VAL A 45 -7.66 11.28 15.01
CA VAL A 45 -6.49 11.52 14.17
C VAL A 45 -6.07 10.21 13.50
N ARG A 46 -6.03 10.21 12.18
CA ARG A 46 -5.50 9.12 11.37
C ARG A 46 -4.18 9.55 10.73
N THR A 47 -3.23 8.63 10.64
CA THR A 47 -1.92 8.84 10.05
C THR A 47 -1.81 8.25 8.64
N ASN A 48 -0.73 8.57 7.95
CA ASN A 48 -0.25 7.76 6.82
C ASN A 48 0.77 6.75 7.35
N ALA A 49 0.60 5.49 7.04
CA ALA A 49 1.56 4.43 7.35
C ALA A 49 1.45 3.30 6.33
N ASP A 50 2.59 2.87 5.81
CA ASP A 50 2.67 1.93 4.70
C ASP A 50 3.33 0.60 5.11
N THR A 51 3.88 0.52 6.33
CA THR A 51 4.53 -0.67 6.89
C THR A 51 4.03 -0.97 8.31
N PRO A 52 4.15 -2.22 8.78
CA PRO A 52 3.85 -2.56 10.19
C PRO A 52 4.67 -1.74 11.19
N HIS A 53 5.94 -1.46 10.88
CA HIS A 53 6.82 -0.64 11.72
C HIS A 53 6.28 0.80 11.86
N ASP A 54 5.90 1.44 10.74
CA ASP A 54 5.37 2.80 10.76
C ASP A 54 4.02 2.86 11.48
N ALA A 55 3.17 1.85 11.29
CA ALA A 55 1.90 1.72 11.99
C ALA A 55 2.10 1.63 13.51
N ALA A 56 3.03 0.79 13.97
CA ALA A 56 3.36 0.66 15.38
C ALA A 56 3.92 1.98 15.96
N GLN A 57 4.79 2.66 15.22
CA GLN A 57 5.34 3.95 15.64
C GLN A 57 4.24 5.02 15.71
N ALA A 58 3.34 5.05 14.74
CA ALA A 58 2.19 5.95 14.74
C ALA A 58 1.27 5.71 15.95
N ARG A 59 1.03 4.46 16.31
CA ARG A 59 0.27 4.10 17.53
C ARG A 59 0.93 4.65 18.79
N LYS A 60 2.26 4.54 18.92
CA LYS A 60 3.01 5.13 20.05
C LYS A 60 2.80 6.65 20.13
N PHE A 61 2.66 7.34 19.02
CA PHE A 61 2.36 8.76 18.95
C PHE A 61 0.86 9.09 19.06
N GLY A 62 0.01 8.11 19.39
CA GLY A 62 -1.40 8.34 19.65
C GLY A 62 -2.30 8.34 18.41
N ALA A 63 -1.84 7.84 17.27
CA ALA A 63 -2.69 7.67 16.10
C ALA A 63 -3.84 6.70 16.38
N GLN A 64 -5.03 7.03 15.90
CA GLN A 64 -6.27 6.30 16.14
C GLN A 64 -6.81 5.62 14.87
N GLY A 65 -5.96 5.50 13.87
CA GLY A 65 -6.25 4.85 12.61
C GLY A 65 -5.21 5.21 11.57
N ILE A 66 -5.25 4.49 10.46
CA ILE A 66 -4.54 4.82 9.23
C ILE A 66 -5.55 5.41 8.24
N GLY A 67 -5.31 6.64 7.80
CA GLY A 67 -6.11 7.32 6.78
C GLY A 67 -5.66 7.02 5.35
N LEU A 68 -4.39 6.63 5.20
CA LEU A 68 -3.81 6.23 3.93
C LEU A 68 -2.68 5.23 4.13
N CYS A 69 -2.87 4.02 3.62
CA CYS A 69 -1.83 3.04 3.38
C CYS A 69 -1.63 2.92 1.86
N ARG A 70 -0.43 3.25 1.38
CA ARG A 70 -0.04 3.24 -0.03
C ARG A 70 0.58 1.91 -0.38
N THR A 71 -0.13 1.08 -1.12
CA THR A 71 0.29 -0.29 -1.42
C THR A 71 1.47 -0.37 -2.38
N GLU A 72 1.71 0.67 -3.18
CA GLU A 72 2.87 0.75 -4.06
C GLU A 72 4.21 0.67 -3.32
N HIS A 73 4.30 1.22 -2.12
CA HIS A 73 5.53 1.18 -1.33
C HIS A 73 5.94 -0.25 -0.93
N MET A 74 4.96 -1.15 -0.84
CA MET A 74 5.21 -2.56 -0.55
C MET A 74 5.86 -3.29 -1.74
N PHE A 75 5.71 -2.77 -2.97
CA PHE A 75 6.16 -3.42 -4.19
C PHE A 75 7.60 -3.11 -4.59
N PHE A 76 8.23 -2.08 -4.00
CA PHE A 76 9.61 -1.71 -4.30
C PHE A 76 10.66 -2.56 -3.59
N ASN A 77 10.26 -3.46 -2.70
CA ASN A 77 11.18 -4.38 -2.05
C ASN A 77 11.84 -5.31 -3.07
N GLU A 78 13.11 -5.64 -2.86
CA GLU A 78 13.92 -6.45 -3.79
C GLU A 78 13.33 -7.84 -4.06
N ASP A 79 12.67 -8.42 -3.08
CA ASP A 79 12.00 -9.73 -3.18
C ASP A 79 10.69 -9.70 -3.98
N ARG A 80 10.10 -8.52 -4.19
CA ARG A 80 8.78 -8.33 -4.81
C ARG A 80 8.85 -7.73 -6.21
N ILE A 81 9.84 -6.86 -6.44
CA ILE A 81 9.97 -6.16 -7.72
C ILE A 81 10.02 -7.09 -8.93
N PRO A 82 10.63 -8.30 -8.89
CA PRO A 82 10.58 -9.22 -10.02
C PRO A 82 9.17 -9.68 -10.38
N ALA A 83 8.32 -9.95 -9.38
CA ALA A 83 6.94 -10.37 -9.62
C ALA A 83 6.08 -9.22 -10.17
N ILE A 84 6.27 -7.99 -9.69
CA ILE A 84 5.63 -6.79 -10.24
C ILE A 84 6.03 -6.58 -11.69
N ARG A 85 7.32 -6.66 -12.02
CA ARG A 85 7.82 -6.53 -13.40
C ARG A 85 7.25 -7.60 -14.32
N ARG A 86 7.12 -8.84 -13.83
CA ARG A 86 6.43 -9.91 -14.58
C ARG A 86 4.96 -9.58 -14.84
N MET A 87 4.25 -9.13 -13.82
CA MET A 87 2.85 -8.72 -13.93
C MET A 87 2.67 -7.63 -14.99
N ILE A 88 3.54 -6.61 -14.98
CA ILE A 88 3.51 -5.49 -15.94
C ILE A 88 3.80 -5.96 -17.39
N CYS A 89 4.79 -6.82 -17.55
CA CYS A 89 5.25 -7.29 -18.85
C CYS A 89 4.52 -8.54 -19.36
N SER A 90 3.44 -8.98 -18.71
CA SER A 90 2.61 -10.10 -19.12
C SER A 90 1.78 -9.76 -20.37
N ASP A 91 1.72 -10.69 -21.32
CA ASP A 91 0.92 -10.54 -22.54
C ASP A 91 -0.53 -11.01 -22.35
N THR A 92 -0.75 -11.97 -21.45
CA THR A 92 -2.05 -12.60 -21.20
C THR A 92 -2.54 -12.36 -19.75
N VAL A 93 -3.85 -12.56 -19.56
CA VAL A 93 -4.45 -12.49 -18.22
C VAL A 93 -3.90 -13.60 -17.33
N GLU A 94 -3.73 -14.79 -17.86
CA GLU A 94 -3.22 -15.98 -17.15
C GLU A 94 -1.80 -15.75 -16.61
N GLU A 95 -0.92 -15.17 -17.43
CA GLU A 95 0.44 -14.81 -17.01
C GLU A 95 0.41 -13.74 -15.91
N ARG A 96 -0.48 -12.76 -16.04
CA ARG A 96 -0.64 -11.68 -15.05
C ARG A 96 -1.18 -12.24 -13.75
N GLU A 97 -2.19 -13.10 -13.80
CA GLU A 97 -2.73 -13.76 -12.61
C GLU A 97 -1.68 -14.65 -11.92
N ALA A 98 -0.84 -15.33 -12.68
CA ALA A 98 0.27 -16.12 -12.12
C ALA A 98 1.29 -15.23 -11.36
N ALA A 99 1.62 -14.07 -11.89
CA ALA A 99 2.49 -13.11 -11.21
C ALA A 99 1.81 -12.51 -9.95
N LEU A 100 0.53 -12.18 -10.06
CA LEU A 100 -0.27 -11.67 -8.94
C LEU A 100 -0.43 -12.71 -7.82
N ALA A 101 -0.50 -14.00 -8.15
CA ALA A 101 -0.57 -15.08 -7.16
C ALA A 101 0.70 -15.17 -6.29
N VAL A 102 1.85 -14.73 -6.79
CA VAL A 102 3.09 -14.61 -6.02
C VAL A 102 3.03 -13.41 -5.07
N LEU A 103 2.43 -12.31 -5.50
CA LEU A 103 2.35 -11.05 -4.72
C LEU A 103 1.28 -11.09 -3.63
N GLU A 104 0.19 -11.81 -3.86
CA GLU A 104 -0.96 -11.85 -2.95
C GLU A 104 -0.59 -12.23 -1.51
N PRO A 105 0.13 -13.36 -1.25
CA PRO A 105 0.51 -13.72 0.11
C PRO A 105 1.49 -12.72 0.75
N MET A 106 2.33 -12.06 -0.03
CA MET A 106 3.25 -11.04 0.47
C MET A 106 2.49 -9.81 0.95
N GLN A 107 1.55 -9.29 0.14
CA GLN A 107 0.69 -8.18 0.54
C GLN A 107 -0.24 -8.56 1.70
N GLN A 108 -0.78 -9.77 1.71
CA GLN A 108 -1.57 -10.25 2.84
C GLN A 108 -0.78 -10.18 4.14
N SER A 109 0.47 -10.65 4.14
CA SER A 109 1.35 -10.59 5.32
C SER A 109 1.62 -9.17 5.80
N ASP A 110 1.82 -8.23 4.87
CA ASP A 110 2.00 -6.81 5.22
C ASP A 110 0.75 -6.23 5.88
N PHE A 111 -0.43 -6.50 5.30
CA PHE A 111 -1.68 -6.02 5.86
C PHE A 111 -1.99 -6.66 7.22
N GLU A 112 -1.68 -7.94 7.41
CA GLU A 112 -1.79 -8.58 8.72
C GLU A 112 -0.94 -7.85 9.77
N GLY A 113 0.33 -7.58 9.46
CA GLY A 113 1.22 -6.85 10.36
C GLY A 113 0.74 -5.41 10.65
N ILE A 114 0.17 -4.71 9.65
CA ILE A 114 -0.42 -3.38 9.83
C ILE A 114 -1.66 -3.45 10.74
N TYR A 115 -2.57 -4.40 10.49
CA TYR A 115 -3.76 -4.57 11.31
C TYR A 115 -3.42 -4.91 12.76
N GLU A 116 -2.43 -5.78 12.98
CA GLU A 116 -1.97 -6.11 14.33
C GLU A 116 -1.37 -4.89 15.03
N ALA A 117 -0.52 -4.14 14.35
CA ALA A 117 0.06 -2.91 14.90
C ALA A 117 -0.99 -1.84 15.25
N MET A 118 -2.12 -1.84 14.53
CA MET A 118 -3.21 -0.90 14.74
C MET A 118 -4.25 -1.34 15.79
N GLU A 119 -4.18 -2.58 16.30
CA GLU A 119 -4.98 -3.05 17.43
C GLU A 119 -6.49 -2.79 17.29
N GLY A 120 -7.08 -3.16 16.15
CA GLY A 120 -8.49 -2.94 15.85
C GLY A 120 -8.87 -1.52 15.46
N CYS A 121 -7.92 -0.57 15.40
CA CYS A 121 -8.18 0.74 14.85
C CYS A 121 -8.42 0.67 13.32
N PRO A 122 -9.23 1.59 12.75
CA PRO A 122 -9.53 1.58 11.33
C PRO A 122 -8.29 1.83 10.47
N VAL A 123 -8.20 1.09 9.36
CA VAL A 123 -7.11 1.18 8.38
C VAL A 123 -7.69 1.32 6.99
N THR A 124 -7.38 2.43 6.34
CA THR A 124 -7.75 2.68 4.94
C THR A 124 -6.59 2.28 4.04
N ILE A 125 -6.82 1.26 3.20
CA ILE A 125 -5.84 0.72 2.26
C ILE A 125 -6.19 1.22 0.86
N ARG A 126 -5.30 1.98 0.25
CA ARG A 126 -5.42 2.45 -1.12
C ARG A 126 -4.89 1.40 -2.09
N PHE A 127 -5.65 1.10 -3.13
CA PHE A 127 -5.17 0.26 -4.22
C PHE A 127 -4.01 0.91 -4.96
N LEU A 128 -3.29 0.09 -5.73
CA LEU A 128 -2.16 0.51 -6.55
C LEU A 128 -2.52 1.75 -7.36
N ASP A 129 -1.75 2.83 -7.16
CA ASP A 129 -2.04 4.12 -7.75
C ASP A 129 -1.03 4.57 -8.81
N PRO A 130 0.31 4.46 -8.63
CA PRO A 130 1.25 5.01 -9.58
C PRO A 130 1.19 4.31 -10.95
N PRO A 131 1.60 5.02 -12.01
CA PRO A 131 1.71 4.41 -13.33
C PRO A 131 2.77 3.31 -13.36
N LEU A 132 2.56 2.29 -14.19
CA LEU A 132 3.37 1.08 -14.18
C LEU A 132 4.83 1.31 -14.61
N HIS A 133 5.14 2.40 -15.33
CA HIS A 133 6.51 2.70 -15.72
C HIS A 133 7.45 2.97 -14.53
N GLU A 134 6.91 3.30 -13.35
CA GLU A 134 7.73 3.51 -12.15
C GLU A 134 8.37 2.22 -11.62
N PHE A 135 7.83 1.06 -11.97
CA PHE A 135 8.30 -0.25 -11.49
C PHE A 135 9.24 -0.95 -12.45
N VAL A 136 9.29 -0.54 -13.72
CA VAL A 136 10.12 -1.20 -14.72
C VAL A 136 11.56 -0.68 -14.69
N PRO A 137 12.54 -1.53 -15.07
CA PRO A 137 13.94 -1.13 -15.03
C PRO A 137 14.28 -0.10 -16.10
N THR A 138 15.23 0.78 -15.77
CA THR A 138 15.84 1.76 -16.71
C THR A 138 17.24 1.34 -17.17
N GLU A 139 17.95 0.58 -16.33
CA GLU A 139 19.31 0.13 -16.63
C GLU A 139 19.32 -1.07 -17.57
N GLU A 140 20.25 -1.08 -18.53
CA GLU A 140 20.35 -2.11 -19.57
C GLU A 140 20.51 -3.52 -18.99
N ALA A 141 21.36 -3.67 -17.97
CA ALA A 141 21.62 -4.96 -17.33
C ALA A 141 20.35 -5.54 -16.67
N ASP A 142 19.53 -4.69 -16.07
CA ASP A 142 18.27 -5.12 -15.44
C ASP A 142 17.20 -5.45 -16.50
N ILE A 143 17.20 -4.75 -17.64
CA ILE A 143 16.32 -5.06 -18.77
C ILE A 143 16.70 -6.42 -19.38
N GLU A 144 18.00 -6.68 -19.57
CA GLU A 144 18.51 -7.98 -20.08
C GLU A 144 18.11 -9.13 -19.13
N LYS A 145 18.27 -8.90 -17.82
CA LYS A 145 17.87 -9.88 -16.81
C LYS A 145 16.36 -10.14 -16.84
N LEU A 146 15.54 -9.10 -16.90
CA LEU A 146 14.08 -9.25 -16.99
C LEU A 146 13.66 -9.98 -18.27
N ALA A 147 14.29 -9.68 -19.40
CA ALA A 147 14.07 -10.37 -20.67
C ALA A 147 14.36 -11.87 -20.55
N SER A 148 15.52 -12.22 -19.98
CA SER A 148 15.91 -13.61 -19.72
C SER A 148 14.93 -14.33 -18.79
N ASP A 149 14.53 -13.69 -17.70
CA ASP A 149 13.60 -14.25 -16.68
C ASP A 149 12.19 -14.49 -17.24
N MET A 150 11.79 -13.73 -18.26
CA MET A 150 10.48 -13.84 -18.92
C MET A 150 10.50 -14.65 -20.22
N GLY A 151 11.67 -15.06 -20.70
CA GLY A 151 11.81 -15.74 -22.00
C GLY A 151 11.48 -14.84 -23.18
N LYS A 152 11.62 -13.52 -23.01
CA LYS A 152 11.42 -12.49 -24.04
C LYS A 152 12.76 -11.95 -24.54
N THR A 153 12.74 -11.29 -25.68
CA THR A 153 13.90 -10.55 -26.16
C THR A 153 14.02 -9.20 -25.47
N VAL A 154 15.24 -8.67 -25.38
CA VAL A 154 15.50 -7.32 -24.85
C VAL A 154 14.70 -6.25 -25.62
N ALA A 155 14.55 -6.43 -26.94
CA ALA A 155 13.78 -5.51 -27.78
C ALA A 155 12.28 -5.51 -27.41
N GLU A 156 11.70 -6.67 -27.11
CA GLU A 156 10.30 -6.77 -26.67
C GLU A 156 10.11 -6.07 -25.33
N ILE A 157 10.99 -6.30 -24.35
CA ILE A 157 10.91 -5.62 -23.05
C ILE A 157 11.04 -4.10 -23.20
N LYS A 158 12.00 -3.62 -24.01
CA LYS A 158 12.16 -2.18 -24.30
C LYS A 158 10.92 -1.58 -24.96
N ASN A 159 10.26 -2.30 -25.86
CA ASN A 159 9.03 -1.85 -26.49
C ASN A 159 7.87 -1.75 -25.47
N ILE A 160 7.75 -2.71 -24.55
CA ILE A 160 6.77 -2.65 -23.46
C ILE A 160 7.04 -1.43 -22.58
N ILE A 161 8.27 -1.24 -22.13
CA ILE A 161 8.67 -0.09 -21.30
C ILE A 161 8.37 1.23 -22.00
N ALA A 162 8.72 1.35 -23.29
CA ALA A 162 8.45 2.54 -24.08
C ALA A 162 6.95 2.83 -24.21
N GLY A 163 6.12 1.77 -24.32
CA GLY A 163 4.66 1.88 -24.39
C GLY A 163 4.01 2.32 -23.07
N LEU A 164 4.71 2.16 -21.93
CA LEU A 164 4.23 2.61 -20.61
C LEU A 164 4.55 4.08 -20.33
N HIS A 165 5.34 4.72 -21.16
CA HIS A 165 5.77 6.10 -20.92
C HIS A 165 4.60 7.07 -21.14
N GLU A 166 4.30 7.86 -20.12
CA GLU A 166 3.22 8.84 -20.13
C GLU A 166 3.79 10.25 -20.35
N PHE A 167 3.13 11.04 -21.19
CA PHE A 167 3.47 12.44 -21.35
C PHE A 167 3.22 13.23 -20.05
N ASN A 168 2.14 12.94 -19.37
CA ASN A 168 1.82 13.43 -18.05
C ASN A 168 1.46 12.25 -17.12
N PRO A 169 2.41 11.77 -16.31
CA PRO A 169 2.16 10.62 -15.43
C PRO A 169 1.00 10.80 -14.46
N MET A 170 0.70 12.03 -14.05
CA MET A 170 -0.41 12.29 -13.11
C MET A 170 -1.79 12.09 -13.77
N MET A 171 -1.88 12.26 -15.09
CA MET A 171 -3.11 12.10 -15.87
C MET A 171 -3.14 10.79 -16.66
N GLY A 172 -2.11 9.97 -16.55
CA GLY A 172 -1.92 8.77 -17.33
C GLY A 172 -2.72 7.55 -16.88
N HIS A 173 -2.27 6.38 -17.35
CA HIS A 173 -2.87 5.09 -17.06
C HIS A 173 -2.44 4.57 -15.68
N ARG A 174 -3.16 4.99 -14.65
CA ARG A 174 -2.89 4.70 -13.24
C ARG A 174 -4.17 4.61 -12.42
N GLY A 175 -4.06 4.17 -11.17
CA GLY A 175 -5.14 4.19 -10.18
C GLY A 175 -6.39 3.45 -10.66
N CYS A 176 -7.54 4.09 -10.59
CA CYS A 176 -8.82 3.52 -11.04
C CYS A 176 -8.78 3.07 -12.49
N ARG A 177 -8.14 3.82 -13.39
CA ARG A 177 -8.02 3.46 -14.82
C ARG A 177 -7.24 2.17 -15.02
N LEU A 178 -6.17 1.99 -14.21
CA LEU A 178 -5.40 0.76 -14.20
C LEU A 178 -6.26 -0.42 -13.75
N ALA A 179 -7.05 -0.26 -12.70
CA ALA A 179 -7.97 -1.27 -12.20
C ALA A 179 -9.12 -1.59 -13.16
N VAL A 180 -9.51 -0.65 -14.03
CA VAL A 180 -10.47 -0.91 -15.10
C VAL A 180 -9.86 -1.76 -16.22
N THR A 181 -8.62 -1.48 -16.60
CA THR A 181 -7.90 -2.22 -17.66
C THR A 181 -7.45 -3.60 -17.20
N TYR A 182 -6.99 -3.70 -15.95
CA TYR A 182 -6.47 -4.92 -15.34
C TYR A 182 -7.22 -5.26 -14.05
N PRO A 183 -8.49 -5.68 -14.15
CA PRO A 183 -9.36 -5.91 -12.98
C PRO A 183 -8.84 -6.97 -12.01
N GLU A 184 -8.01 -7.89 -12.50
CA GLU A 184 -7.35 -8.91 -11.69
C GLU A 184 -6.42 -8.32 -10.62
N ILE A 185 -5.85 -7.14 -10.84
CA ILE A 185 -5.05 -6.42 -9.82
C ILE A 185 -5.94 -6.01 -8.65
N ALA A 186 -7.09 -5.39 -8.93
CA ALA A 186 -8.05 -4.99 -7.91
C ALA A 186 -8.62 -6.21 -7.16
N ALA A 187 -8.90 -7.29 -7.86
CA ALA A 187 -9.36 -8.54 -7.25
C ALA A 187 -8.29 -9.13 -6.32
N MET A 188 -7.01 -9.17 -6.75
CA MET A 188 -5.90 -9.67 -5.93
C MET A 188 -5.72 -8.82 -4.67
N GLN A 189 -5.67 -7.48 -4.79
CA GLN A 189 -5.52 -6.60 -3.64
C GLN A 189 -6.71 -6.72 -2.68
N THR A 190 -7.92 -6.87 -3.18
CA THR A 190 -9.11 -7.15 -2.35
C THR A 190 -8.94 -8.45 -1.57
N ARG A 191 -8.48 -9.53 -2.25
CA ARG A 191 -8.24 -10.81 -1.56
C ARG A 191 -7.20 -10.67 -0.46
N ALA A 192 -6.09 -9.99 -0.72
CA ALA A 192 -5.04 -9.77 0.27
C ALA A 192 -5.56 -9.01 1.51
N VAL A 193 -6.32 -7.92 1.29
CA VAL A 193 -6.91 -7.11 2.37
C VAL A 193 -7.90 -7.92 3.21
N ILE A 194 -8.85 -8.59 2.56
CA ILE A 194 -9.92 -9.32 3.29
C ILE A 194 -9.36 -10.56 4.00
N LYS A 195 -8.46 -11.32 3.37
CA LYS A 195 -7.80 -12.46 4.01
C LYS A 195 -6.99 -12.04 5.23
N ALA A 196 -6.24 -10.94 5.12
CA ALA A 196 -5.49 -10.39 6.25
C ALA A 196 -6.41 -9.99 7.41
N ALA A 197 -7.50 -9.29 7.11
CA ALA A 197 -8.45 -8.88 8.13
C ALA A 197 -9.13 -10.08 8.81
N LEU A 198 -9.53 -11.09 8.04
CA LEU A 198 -10.11 -12.33 8.57
C LEU A 198 -9.12 -13.09 9.45
N ALA A 199 -7.84 -13.18 9.03
CA ALA A 199 -6.79 -13.84 9.80
C ALA A 199 -6.51 -13.12 11.13
N VAL A 200 -6.44 -11.79 11.12
CA VAL A 200 -6.23 -10.99 12.33
C VAL A 200 -7.47 -11.05 13.24
N GLN A 201 -8.69 -10.98 12.69
CA GLN A 201 -9.93 -11.12 13.48
C GLN A 201 -9.99 -12.49 14.18
N ALA A 202 -9.51 -13.55 13.53
CA ALA A 202 -9.49 -14.89 14.14
C ALA A 202 -8.48 -14.99 15.30
N ARG A 203 -7.35 -14.26 15.22
CA ARG A 203 -6.36 -14.18 16.30
C ARG A 203 -6.80 -13.26 17.45
N HIS A 204 -7.57 -12.24 17.13
CA HIS A 204 -8.03 -11.19 18.05
C HIS A 204 -9.55 -11.02 17.99
N PRO A 205 -10.31 -11.98 18.52
CA PRO A 205 -11.78 -11.94 18.46
C PRO A 205 -12.41 -10.76 19.24
N GLU A 206 -11.65 -10.14 20.13
CA GLU A 206 -12.05 -8.94 20.89
C GLU A 206 -11.99 -7.65 20.06
N TRP A 207 -11.31 -7.65 18.91
CA TRP A 207 -11.27 -6.49 18.01
C TRP A 207 -12.44 -6.55 17.01
N THR A 208 -12.94 -5.39 16.62
CA THR A 208 -13.90 -5.29 15.53
C THR A 208 -13.19 -4.82 14.27
N MET A 209 -12.86 -5.78 13.40
CA MET A 209 -12.18 -5.48 12.14
C MET A 209 -13.17 -4.99 11.09
N VAL A 210 -12.93 -3.79 10.56
CA VAL A 210 -13.68 -3.20 9.44
C VAL A 210 -12.67 -2.67 8.42
N PRO A 211 -12.20 -3.49 7.48
CA PRO A 211 -11.29 -3.03 6.43
C PRO A 211 -11.89 -1.92 5.60
N GLU A 212 -11.10 -0.88 5.31
CA GLU A 212 -11.50 0.22 4.46
C GLU A 212 -10.66 0.19 3.17
N ILE A 213 -11.31 -0.02 2.03
CA ILE A 213 -10.67 -0.09 0.72
C ILE A 213 -10.90 1.22 -0.01
N MET A 214 -9.82 1.87 -0.45
CA MET A 214 -9.84 3.13 -1.17
C MET A 214 -9.43 2.93 -2.62
N ILE A 215 -10.31 3.32 -3.54
CA ILE A 215 -10.04 3.32 -4.99
C ILE A 215 -9.53 4.70 -5.38
N PRO A 216 -8.26 4.82 -5.83
CA PRO A 216 -7.65 6.11 -6.17
C PRO A 216 -8.06 6.61 -7.56
N LEU A 217 -7.88 7.89 -7.80
CA LEU A 217 -7.94 8.56 -9.11
C LEU A 217 -9.26 8.33 -9.88
N VAL A 218 -10.37 8.39 -9.17
CA VAL A 218 -11.69 8.25 -9.77
C VAL A 218 -12.10 9.57 -10.43
N GLY A 219 -12.40 9.54 -11.73
CA GLY A 219 -12.90 10.68 -12.49
C GLY A 219 -14.39 10.60 -12.81
N GLU A 220 -14.93 9.38 -12.93
CA GLU A 220 -16.33 9.14 -13.27
C GLU A 220 -17.00 8.09 -12.38
N ALA A 221 -18.30 8.26 -12.15
CA ALA A 221 -19.10 7.32 -11.37
C ALA A 221 -19.14 5.90 -11.97
N LYS A 222 -19.05 5.77 -13.31
CA LYS A 222 -19.07 4.48 -14.00
C LYS A 222 -17.82 3.65 -13.71
N GLU A 223 -16.63 4.26 -13.71
CA GLU A 223 -15.38 3.55 -13.42
C GLU A 223 -15.32 3.14 -11.95
N LEU A 224 -15.75 4.02 -11.03
CA LEU A 224 -15.87 3.67 -9.62
C LEU A 224 -16.82 2.49 -9.43
N LYS A 225 -17.99 2.52 -10.07
CA LYS A 225 -18.94 1.41 -9.97
C LYS A 225 -18.34 0.11 -10.47
N TYR A 226 -17.66 0.14 -11.62
CA TYR A 226 -17.04 -1.06 -12.20
C TYR A 226 -16.01 -1.69 -11.25
N VAL A 227 -15.06 -0.90 -10.74
CA VAL A 227 -14.04 -1.40 -9.82
C VAL A 227 -14.66 -1.81 -8.47
N LYS A 228 -15.63 -1.05 -7.95
CA LYS A 228 -16.35 -1.39 -6.73
C LYS A 228 -17.10 -2.73 -6.85
N ASP A 229 -17.73 -3.01 -7.99
CA ASP A 229 -18.44 -4.27 -8.21
C ASP A 229 -17.47 -5.47 -8.13
N ILE A 230 -16.23 -5.33 -8.63
CA ILE A 230 -15.16 -6.33 -8.49
C ILE A 230 -14.78 -6.52 -7.02
N VAL A 231 -14.54 -5.42 -6.31
CA VAL A 231 -14.19 -5.43 -4.89
C VAL A 231 -15.27 -6.12 -4.07
N VAL A 232 -16.52 -5.71 -4.24
CA VAL A 232 -17.67 -6.25 -3.49
C VAL A 232 -17.83 -7.74 -3.77
N LYS A 233 -17.82 -8.15 -5.04
CA LYS A 233 -17.92 -9.58 -5.40
C LYS A 233 -16.82 -10.39 -4.72
N THR A 234 -15.56 -9.95 -4.83
CA THR A 234 -14.41 -10.67 -4.28
C THR A 234 -14.44 -10.73 -2.76
N ALA A 235 -14.77 -9.62 -2.10
CA ALA A 235 -14.84 -9.55 -0.64
C ALA A 235 -15.98 -10.42 -0.09
N ASP A 236 -17.19 -10.32 -0.66
CA ASP A 236 -18.37 -11.07 -0.21
C ASP A 236 -18.16 -12.58 -0.36
N GLU A 237 -17.54 -13.02 -1.47
CA GLU A 237 -17.21 -14.44 -1.69
C GLU A 237 -16.26 -14.96 -0.60
N LEU A 238 -15.23 -14.21 -0.25
CA LEU A 238 -14.24 -14.59 0.78
C LEU A 238 -14.84 -14.60 2.18
N ILE A 239 -15.59 -13.56 2.55
CA ILE A 239 -16.24 -13.44 3.86
C ILE A 239 -17.24 -14.57 4.04
N LYS A 240 -18.03 -14.86 3.02
CA LYS A 240 -18.98 -15.99 3.01
C LYS A 240 -18.27 -17.34 3.12
N ALA A 241 -17.19 -17.54 2.37
CA ALA A 241 -16.40 -18.77 2.42
C ALA A 241 -15.77 -19.02 3.79
N ALA A 242 -15.38 -17.94 4.49
CA ALA A 242 -14.87 -17.99 5.86
C ALA A 242 -15.98 -18.16 6.93
N GLY A 243 -17.26 -18.18 6.55
CA GLY A 243 -18.38 -18.22 7.49
C GLY A 243 -18.45 -17.00 8.42
N SER A 244 -17.91 -15.86 7.96
CA SER A 244 -17.82 -14.63 8.74
C SER A 244 -18.95 -13.64 8.38
N ASP A 245 -19.25 -12.73 9.29
CA ASP A 245 -20.15 -11.59 9.09
C ASP A 245 -19.40 -10.24 9.04
N MET A 246 -18.07 -10.31 8.81
CA MET A 246 -17.19 -9.15 8.74
C MET A 246 -17.76 -8.06 7.81
N LYS A 247 -17.73 -6.83 8.29
CA LYS A 247 -18.09 -5.66 7.48
C LYS A 247 -16.84 -5.03 6.91
N TYR A 248 -16.96 -4.38 5.76
CA TYR A 248 -15.91 -3.61 5.12
C TYR A 248 -16.50 -2.37 4.46
N LEU A 249 -15.65 -1.41 4.15
CA LEU A 249 -16.05 -0.17 3.46
C LEU A 249 -15.29 -0.04 2.15
N VAL A 250 -15.97 0.47 1.14
CA VAL A 250 -15.36 0.82 -0.15
C VAL A 250 -15.59 2.30 -0.40
N GLY A 251 -14.52 3.03 -0.58
CA GLY A 251 -14.55 4.47 -0.83
C GLY A 251 -13.61 4.86 -1.96
N THR A 252 -13.48 6.15 -2.18
CA THR A 252 -12.59 6.71 -3.17
C THR A 252 -11.74 7.83 -2.57
N MET A 253 -10.60 8.09 -3.18
CA MET A 253 -9.79 9.26 -2.91
C MET A 253 -10.34 10.46 -3.68
N ILE A 254 -10.55 11.57 -3.00
CA ILE A 254 -10.93 12.83 -3.64
C ILE A 254 -9.66 13.59 -3.99
N GLU A 255 -9.48 13.83 -5.26
CA GLU A 255 -8.25 14.43 -5.82
C GLU A 255 -8.59 15.61 -6.76
#